data_789211775c6318e6e421b10da3bf1b33
#
_entry.id   789211775c6318e6e421b10da3bf1b33
#
_cell.length_a   1.000
_cell.length_b   1.000
_cell.length_c   1.000
_cell.angle_alpha   90.00
_cell.angle_beta   90.00
_cell.angle_gamma   90.00
#
_symmetry.space_group_name_H-M   'P 1'
#
loop_
_entity.id
_entity.type
_entity.pdbx_description
1 polymer ?
#
loop_
_entity_poly.entity_id
_entity_poly.type
_entity_poly.pdbx_seq_one_letter_code
_entity_poly.pdbx_strand_id
1 'polypeptide(L)'
;MRSIANKPRLFIDTSVLFSGIWSQAGGARLILNLGEASAIHLLVSSQVLAEIDAIMRQKAPEQLPRLALLIDRSQAAIVPPAPVEYMEHCRGLTGHAGDARILADAWAANVDFFTTLDKQHFLENPALQNILPFPIGTPGDFIGWYREIFIS
;
A
#
# COMPACT_ATOMS: atom_id res chain seq x y z
N MET A 1 21.03 1.51 2.92
CA MET A 1 19.89 2.16 2.25
C MET A 1 19.78 1.67 0.81
N ARG A 2 18.60 1.25 0.40
CA ARG A 2 18.39 0.77 -0.96
C ARG A 2 18.40 1.94 -1.95
N SER A 3 19.07 1.78 -3.07
CA SER A 3 19.06 2.77 -4.15
C SER A 3 17.78 2.61 -4.99
N ILE A 4 17.07 3.71 -5.25
CA ILE A 4 15.89 3.74 -6.11
C ILE A 4 16.35 4.06 -7.52
N ALA A 5 16.85 3.03 -8.24
CA ALA A 5 17.48 3.26 -9.54
C ALA A 5 16.49 3.28 -10.71
N ASN A 6 15.46 2.42 -10.67
CA ASN A 6 14.59 2.20 -11.83
C ASN A 6 13.12 2.41 -11.51
N LYS A 7 12.51 1.45 -10.82
CA LYS A 7 11.09 1.47 -10.50
C LYS A 7 10.91 1.49 -8.99
N PRO A 8 10.18 2.47 -8.44
CA PRO A 8 9.90 2.45 -7.02
C PRO A 8 9.00 1.29 -6.65
N ARG A 9 9.23 0.77 -5.44
CA ARG A 9 8.43 -0.28 -4.83
C ARG A 9 7.40 0.40 -3.93
N LEU A 10 6.15 0.40 -4.39
CA LEU A 10 5.06 1.08 -3.69
C LEU A 10 4.15 0.06 -3.03
N PHE A 11 4.02 0.13 -1.71
CA PHE A 11 3.06 -0.69 -0.97
C PHE A 11 1.71 0.02 -0.93
N ILE A 12 0.64 -0.71 -1.23
CA ILE A 12 -0.72 -0.16 -1.19
C ILE A 12 -1.53 -0.79 -0.05
N ASP A 13 -2.07 0.09 0.80
CA ASP A 13 -2.94 -0.29 1.89
C ASP A 13 -4.36 -0.60 1.39
N THR A 14 -5.15 -1.27 2.23
CA THR A 14 -6.53 -1.65 1.94
C THR A 14 -7.39 -0.46 1.50
N SER A 15 -7.24 0.68 2.17
CA SER A 15 -8.00 1.91 1.85
C SER A 15 -7.76 2.41 0.43
N VAL A 16 -6.55 2.24 -0.08
CA VAL A 16 -6.19 2.65 -1.44
C VAL A 16 -6.84 1.73 -2.47
N LEU A 17 -6.79 0.42 -2.24
CA LEU A 17 -7.48 -0.54 -3.12
C LEU A 17 -8.99 -0.29 -3.16
N PHE A 18 -9.58 -0.06 -1.99
CA PHE A 18 -11.01 0.24 -1.90
C PHE A 18 -11.36 1.49 -2.71
N SER A 19 -10.58 2.56 -2.56
CA SER A 19 -10.79 3.79 -3.33
C SER A 19 -10.65 3.56 -4.84
N GLY A 20 -9.68 2.75 -5.25
CA GLY A 20 -9.43 2.45 -6.66
C GLY A 20 -10.56 1.72 -7.36
N ILE A 21 -11.37 0.95 -6.63
CA ILE A 21 -12.53 0.26 -7.19
C ILE A 21 -13.63 1.26 -7.57
N TRP A 22 -13.86 2.25 -6.71
CA TRP A 22 -15.00 3.17 -6.86
C TRP A 22 -14.70 4.39 -7.71
N SER A 23 -13.45 4.86 -7.74
CA SER A 23 -13.09 6.09 -8.46
C SER A 23 -12.19 5.78 -9.63
N GLN A 24 -12.65 6.06 -10.85
CA GLN A 24 -11.86 5.85 -12.06
C GLN A 24 -10.88 6.99 -12.34
N ALA A 25 -11.07 8.15 -11.69
CA ALA A 25 -10.27 9.35 -11.94
C ALA A 25 -9.36 9.75 -10.79
N GLY A 26 -9.45 9.05 -9.65
CA GLY A 26 -8.69 9.41 -8.46
C GLY A 26 -7.24 8.96 -8.48
N GLY A 27 -6.49 9.42 -7.48
CA GLY A 27 -5.06 9.06 -7.32
C GLY A 27 -4.83 7.57 -7.14
N ALA A 28 -5.73 6.87 -6.45
CA ALA A 28 -5.64 5.42 -6.28
C ALA A 28 -5.67 4.70 -7.64
N ARG A 29 -6.58 5.10 -8.52
CA ARG A 29 -6.65 4.51 -9.86
C ARG A 29 -5.40 4.84 -10.68
N LEU A 30 -4.88 6.04 -10.57
CA LEU A 30 -3.65 6.42 -11.25
C LEU A 30 -2.48 5.52 -10.83
N ILE A 31 -2.36 5.22 -9.54
CA ILE A 31 -1.35 4.29 -9.03
C ILE A 31 -1.52 2.90 -9.65
N LEU A 32 -2.74 2.39 -9.70
CA LEU A 32 -3.01 1.09 -10.33
C LEU A 32 -2.64 1.10 -11.82
N ASN A 33 -2.92 2.21 -12.51
CA ASN A 33 -2.55 2.38 -13.91
C ASN A 33 -1.03 2.43 -14.10
N LEU A 34 -0.30 3.04 -13.19
CA LEU A 34 1.17 3.05 -13.23
C LEU A 34 1.74 1.64 -13.07
N GLY A 35 1.13 0.83 -12.20
CA GLY A 35 1.50 -0.58 -12.07
C GLY A 35 1.23 -1.35 -13.34
N GLU A 36 0.06 -1.16 -13.94
CA GLU A 36 -0.31 -1.80 -15.21
C GLU A 36 0.68 -1.44 -16.32
N ALA A 37 1.13 -0.20 -16.37
CA ALA A 37 2.12 0.28 -17.33
C ALA A 37 3.56 -0.15 -16.98
N SER A 38 3.76 -0.87 -15.91
CA SER A 38 5.07 -1.30 -15.40
C SER A 38 6.00 -0.11 -15.06
N ALA A 39 5.44 1.04 -14.76
CA ALA A 39 6.23 2.21 -14.35
C ALA A 39 6.68 2.11 -12.88
N ILE A 40 5.94 1.38 -12.06
CA ILE A 40 6.23 1.13 -10.65
C ILE A 40 5.99 -0.34 -10.32
N HIS A 41 6.59 -0.80 -9.22
CA HIS A 41 6.29 -2.11 -8.65
C HIS A 41 5.25 -1.93 -7.54
N LEU A 42 4.03 -2.38 -7.79
CA LEU A 42 2.99 -2.39 -6.76
C LEU A 42 3.13 -3.62 -5.88
N LEU A 43 3.03 -3.42 -4.58
CA LEU A 43 3.15 -4.47 -3.58
C LEU A 43 1.95 -4.44 -2.66
N VAL A 44 1.43 -5.62 -2.35
CA VAL A 44 0.36 -5.81 -1.37
C VAL A 44 0.75 -6.96 -0.45
N SER A 45 0.07 -7.09 0.68
CA SER A 45 0.26 -8.22 1.57
C SER A 45 -0.97 -9.10 1.61
N SER A 46 -0.83 -10.31 2.13
CA SER A 46 -1.95 -11.20 2.35
C SER A 46 -2.98 -10.58 3.30
N GLN A 47 -2.52 -9.82 4.30
CA GLN A 47 -3.41 -9.11 5.22
C GLN A 47 -4.27 -8.08 4.49
N VAL A 48 -3.67 -7.28 3.59
CA VAL A 48 -4.41 -6.31 2.79
C VAL A 48 -5.45 -7.01 1.91
N LEU A 49 -5.07 -8.10 1.25
CA LEU A 49 -6.00 -8.85 0.40
C LEU A 49 -7.15 -9.44 1.21
N ALA A 50 -6.86 -9.98 2.39
CA ALA A 50 -7.91 -10.52 3.28
C ALA A 50 -8.87 -9.43 3.73
N GLU A 51 -8.36 -8.25 4.09
CA GLU A 51 -9.19 -7.13 4.52
C GLU A 51 -10.08 -6.61 3.41
N ILE A 52 -9.54 -6.40 2.22
CA ILE A 52 -10.34 -5.90 1.10
C ILE A 52 -11.39 -6.93 0.66
N ASP A 53 -11.04 -8.21 0.66
CA ASP A 53 -11.99 -9.27 0.35
C ASP A 53 -13.16 -9.27 1.33
N ALA A 54 -12.88 -9.19 2.63
CA ALA A 54 -13.92 -9.16 3.67
C ALA A 54 -14.83 -7.93 3.53
N ILE A 55 -14.25 -6.76 3.27
CA ILE A 55 -15.00 -5.53 3.07
C ILE A 55 -15.94 -5.64 1.86
N MET A 56 -15.40 -6.13 0.74
CA MET A 56 -16.19 -6.24 -0.49
C MET A 56 -17.29 -7.28 -0.39
N ARG A 57 -17.04 -8.41 0.27
CA ARG A 57 -18.08 -9.44 0.49
C ARG A 57 -19.25 -8.89 1.31
N GLN A 58 -18.97 -8.01 2.24
CA GLN A 58 -19.98 -7.40 3.10
C GLN A 58 -20.71 -6.25 2.38
N LYS A 59 -19.99 -5.38 1.70
CA LYS A 59 -20.53 -4.13 1.15
C LYS A 59 -20.98 -4.21 -0.30
N ALA A 60 -20.26 -4.96 -1.13
CA ALA A 60 -20.50 -4.99 -2.57
C ALA A 60 -19.95 -6.29 -3.18
N PRO A 61 -20.54 -7.46 -2.86
CA PRO A 61 -20.02 -8.73 -3.35
C PRO A 61 -20.01 -8.83 -4.89
N GLU A 62 -20.88 -8.10 -5.56
CA GLU A 62 -20.94 -8.05 -7.02
C GLU A 62 -19.69 -7.39 -7.65
N GLN A 63 -18.91 -6.66 -6.85
CA GLN A 63 -17.68 -6.02 -7.32
C GLN A 63 -16.41 -6.89 -7.14
N LEU A 64 -16.54 -8.08 -6.56
CA LEU A 64 -15.38 -8.97 -6.37
C LEU A 64 -14.67 -9.32 -7.68
N PRO A 65 -15.37 -9.66 -8.78
CA PRO A 65 -14.69 -9.91 -10.04
C PRO A 65 -13.91 -8.70 -10.57
N ARG A 66 -14.45 -7.50 -10.38
CA ARG A 66 -13.78 -6.26 -10.78
C ARG A 66 -12.53 -6.01 -9.94
N LEU A 67 -12.62 -6.24 -8.64
CA LEU A 67 -11.47 -6.13 -7.75
C LEU A 67 -10.34 -7.05 -8.20
N ALA A 68 -10.66 -8.32 -8.46
CA ALA A 68 -9.68 -9.30 -8.91
C ALA A 68 -9.03 -8.86 -10.22
N LEU A 69 -9.82 -8.36 -11.15
CA LEU A 69 -9.32 -7.86 -12.44
C LEU A 69 -8.39 -6.66 -12.27
N LEU A 70 -8.74 -5.71 -11.41
CA LEU A 70 -7.92 -4.52 -11.17
C LEU A 70 -6.57 -4.90 -10.55
N ILE A 71 -6.58 -5.80 -9.56
CA ILE A 71 -5.35 -6.28 -8.93
C ILE A 71 -4.47 -7.00 -9.96
N ASP A 72 -5.05 -7.88 -10.75
CA ASP A 72 -4.33 -8.63 -11.78
C ASP A 72 -3.71 -7.69 -12.81
N ARG A 73 -4.47 -6.75 -13.34
CA ARG A 73 -3.99 -5.79 -14.34
C ARG A 73 -2.90 -4.88 -13.80
N SER A 74 -2.98 -4.51 -12.53
CA SER A 74 -1.98 -3.65 -11.90
C SER A 74 -0.64 -4.35 -11.72
N GLN A 75 -0.57 -5.65 -11.92
CA GLN A 75 0.62 -6.48 -11.72
C GLN A 75 1.14 -6.43 -10.27
N ALA A 76 0.24 -6.19 -9.31
CA ALA A 76 0.62 -6.14 -7.90
C ALA A 76 1.18 -7.50 -7.45
N ALA A 77 2.34 -7.45 -6.82
CA ALA A 77 2.98 -8.64 -6.23
C ALA A 77 2.59 -8.75 -4.75
N ILE A 78 2.39 -9.99 -4.31
CA ILE A 78 2.08 -10.26 -2.90
C ILE A 78 3.40 -10.47 -2.17
N VAL A 79 3.68 -9.61 -1.18
CA VAL A 79 4.89 -9.76 -0.38
C VAL A 79 4.72 -10.91 0.61
N PRO A 80 5.80 -11.65 0.93
CA PRO A 80 5.71 -12.71 1.93
C PRO A 80 5.46 -12.15 3.33
N PRO A 81 4.87 -12.95 4.24
CA PRO A 81 4.71 -12.53 5.62
C PRO A 81 6.06 -12.16 6.25
N ALA A 82 6.08 -11.05 7.00
CA ALA A 82 7.29 -10.60 7.66
C ALA A 82 7.73 -11.55 8.77
N PRO A 83 9.05 -11.67 9.02
CA PRO A 83 9.53 -12.32 10.23
C PRO A 83 8.95 -11.71 11.50
N VAL A 84 8.88 -12.49 12.57
CA VAL A 84 8.21 -12.11 13.81
C VAL A 84 8.79 -10.84 14.44
N GLU A 85 10.07 -10.58 14.26
CA GLU A 85 10.74 -9.39 14.80
C GLU A 85 10.11 -8.10 14.29
N TYR A 86 9.77 -8.07 13.03
CA TYR A 86 9.09 -6.91 12.41
C TYR A 86 7.71 -6.71 13.01
N MET A 87 6.98 -7.80 13.22
CA MET A 87 5.64 -7.74 13.79
C MET A 87 5.67 -7.20 15.22
N GLU A 88 6.59 -7.69 16.04
CA GLU A 88 6.75 -7.23 17.41
C GLU A 88 7.08 -5.75 17.47
N HIS A 89 7.96 -5.29 16.58
CA HIS A 89 8.33 -3.88 16.52
C HIS A 89 7.11 -3.03 16.16
N CYS A 90 6.34 -3.45 15.15
CA CYS A 90 5.20 -2.70 14.68
C CYS A 90 4.02 -2.69 15.67
N ARG A 91 3.87 -3.71 16.51
CA ARG A 91 2.83 -3.73 17.54
C ARG A 91 2.93 -2.54 18.48
N GLY A 92 4.12 -2.07 18.78
CA GLY A 92 4.32 -0.90 19.61
C GLY A 92 4.02 0.42 18.92
N LEU A 93 3.85 0.41 17.59
CA LEU A 93 3.63 1.61 16.79
C LEU A 93 2.16 1.83 16.45
N THR A 94 1.35 0.78 16.42
CA THR A 94 -0.07 0.87 16.11
C THR A 94 -0.90 0.18 17.19
N GLY A 95 -2.13 0.62 17.37
CA GLY A 95 -3.04 0.03 18.33
C GLY A 95 -3.82 -1.17 17.79
N HIS A 96 -3.62 -1.55 16.54
CA HIS A 96 -4.38 -2.60 15.87
C HIS A 96 -3.46 -3.65 15.28
N ALA A 97 -3.77 -4.93 15.56
CA ALA A 97 -2.95 -6.05 15.09
C ALA A 97 -2.89 -6.14 13.56
N GLY A 98 -4.00 -5.84 12.89
CA GLY A 98 -4.05 -5.84 11.42
C GLY A 98 -3.13 -4.79 10.82
N ASP A 99 -3.14 -3.59 11.38
CA ASP A 99 -2.28 -2.49 10.94
C ASP A 99 -0.81 -2.81 11.18
N ALA A 100 -0.51 -3.41 12.34
CA ALA A 100 0.85 -3.84 12.67
C ALA A 100 1.34 -4.89 11.67
N ARG A 101 0.49 -5.83 11.28
CA ARG A 101 0.82 -6.85 10.28
C ARG A 101 1.14 -6.21 8.93
N ILE A 102 0.31 -5.27 8.50
CA ILE A 102 0.51 -4.57 7.22
C ILE A 102 1.84 -3.82 7.22
N LEU A 103 2.11 -3.04 8.27
CA LEU A 103 3.37 -2.30 8.39
C LEU A 103 4.59 -3.23 8.42
N ALA A 104 4.49 -4.33 9.17
CA ALA A 104 5.59 -5.29 9.28
C ALA A 104 5.90 -5.92 7.92
N ASP A 105 4.87 -6.33 7.18
CA ASP A 105 5.05 -6.92 5.87
C ASP A 105 5.66 -5.94 4.87
N ALA A 106 5.22 -4.67 4.90
CA ALA A 106 5.79 -3.63 4.05
C ALA A 106 7.26 -3.36 4.41
N TRP A 107 7.57 -3.29 5.69
CA TRP A 107 8.94 -3.04 6.15
C TRP A 107 9.88 -4.15 5.72
N ALA A 108 9.51 -5.41 5.97
CA ALA A 108 10.34 -6.56 5.58
C ALA A 108 10.50 -6.69 4.06
N ALA A 109 9.54 -6.16 3.28
CA ALA A 109 9.58 -6.18 1.82
C ALA A 109 10.44 -5.06 1.22
N ASN A 110 11.04 -4.21 2.03
CA ASN A 110 11.91 -3.14 1.54
C ASN A 110 11.21 -2.17 0.57
N VAL A 111 10.03 -1.70 0.94
CA VAL A 111 9.29 -0.76 0.10
C VAL A 111 9.95 0.62 0.11
N ASP A 112 9.73 1.37 -0.96
CA ASP A 112 10.23 2.74 -1.08
C ASP A 112 9.22 3.77 -0.58
N PHE A 113 7.94 3.41 -0.59
CA PHE A 113 6.86 4.29 -0.16
C PHE A 113 5.65 3.43 0.25
N PHE A 114 4.96 3.85 1.30
CA PHE A 114 3.73 3.20 1.80
C PHE A 114 2.58 4.16 1.58
N THR A 115 1.60 3.78 0.76
CA THR A 115 0.46 4.65 0.46
C THR A 115 -0.81 4.17 1.14
N THR A 116 -1.50 5.11 1.75
CA THR A 116 -2.73 4.87 2.51
C THR A 116 -3.63 6.11 2.48
N LEU A 117 -4.92 5.90 2.74
CA LEU A 117 -5.88 6.97 2.95
C LEU A 117 -6.36 7.02 4.41
N ASP A 118 -5.83 6.15 5.25
CA ASP A 118 -6.20 6.04 6.66
C ASP A 118 -5.44 7.08 7.47
N LYS A 119 -6.12 8.16 7.83
CA LYS A 119 -5.54 9.26 8.60
C LYS A 119 -5.25 8.83 10.04
N GLN A 120 -6.22 8.19 10.67
CA GLN A 120 -6.15 7.88 12.10
C GLN A 120 -5.04 6.90 12.42
N HIS A 121 -4.93 5.81 11.67
CA HIS A 121 -3.99 4.74 11.99
C HIS A 121 -2.60 4.95 11.39
N PHE A 122 -2.49 5.65 10.26
CA PHE A 122 -1.22 5.80 9.57
C PHE A 122 -0.78 7.25 9.36
N LEU A 123 -1.55 8.05 8.61
CA LEU A 123 -1.10 9.38 8.18
C LEU A 123 -0.86 10.35 9.32
N GLU A 124 -1.71 10.32 10.35
CA GLU A 124 -1.65 11.22 11.49
C GLU A 124 -1.15 10.51 12.76
N ASN A 125 -0.54 9.35 12.61
CA ASN A 125 0.01 8.60 13.74
C ASN A 125 1.44 9.08 14.03
N PRO A 126 1.67 9.83 15.13
CA PRO A 126 2.98 10.39 15.41
C PRO A 126 4.03 9.34 15.76
N ALA A 127 3.60 8.14 16.21
CA ALA A 127 4.52 7.06 16.54
C ALA A 127 5.24 6.51 15.30
N LEU A 128 4.69 6.72 14.10
CA LEU A 128 5.28 6.22 12.86
C LEU A 128 6.30 7.18 12.25
N GLN A 129 6.24 8.46 12.64
CA GLN A 129 7.14 9.47 12.08
C GLN A 129 8.56 9.21 12.52
N ASN A 130 9.50 9.24 11.58
CA ASN A 130 10.94 9.08 11.80
C ASN A 130 11.40 7.70 12.29
N ILE A 131 10.49 6.72 12.39
CA ILE A 131 10.85 5.36 12.82
C ILE A 131 10.97 4.43 11.62
N LEU A 132 10.02 4.53 10.67
CA LEU A 132 10.00 3.66 9.51
C LEU A 132 11.04 4.10 8.47
N PRO A 133 11.67 3.16 7.77
CA PRO A 133 12.68 3.48 6.76
C PRO A 133 12.09 3.95 5.42
N PHE A 134 10.80 4.20 5.36
CA PHE A 134 10.10 4.67 4.17
C PHE A 134 9.06 5.71 4.55
N PRO A 135 8.76 6.65 3.64
CA PRO A 135 7.70 7.61 3.87
C PRO A 135 6.32 6.96 3.75
N ILE A 136 5.37 7.55 4.46
CA ILE A 136 3.95 7.21 4.40
C ILE A 136 3.19 8.42 3.87
N GLY A 137 2.32 8.21 2.91
CA GLY A 137 1.51 9.29 2.37
C GLY A 137 0.30 8.80 1.59
N THR A 138 -0.49 9.76 1.12
CA THR A 138 -1.64 9.49 0.26
C THR A 138 -1.19 9.12 -1.15
N PRO A 139 -2.10 8.61 -2.00
CA PRO A 139 -1.78 8.45 -3.43
C PRO A 139 -1.27 9.74 -4.07
N GLY A 140 -1.85 10.90 -3.73
CA GLY A 140 -1.37 12.19 -4.23
C GLY A 140 0.04 12.51 -3.75
N ASP A 141 0.35 12.22 -2.49
CA ASP A 141 1.69 12.41 -1.94
C ASP A 141 2.71 11.53 -2.67
N PHE A 142 2.35 10.30 -2.97
CA PHE A 142 3.21 9.40 -3.74
C PHE A 142 3.48 9.97 -5.14
N ILE A 143 2.48 10.46 -5.82
CA ILE A 143 2.63 11.03 -7.17
C ILE A 143 3.60 12.23 -7.14
N GLY A 144 3.47 13.10 -6.14
CA GLY A 144 4.40 14.22 -5.96
C GLY A 144 5.83 13.75 -5.74
N TRP A 145 6.01 12.77 -4.84
CA TRP A 145 7.31 12.17 -4.57
C TRP A 145 7.91 11.51 -5.82
N TYR A 146 7.09 10.79 -6.58
CA TYR A 146 7.49 10.12 -7.82
C TYR A 146 7.99 11.12 -8.87
N ARG A 147 7.26 12.22 -9.03
CA ARG A 147 7.65 13.27 -9.97
C ARG A 147 8.99 13.89 -9.63
N GLU A 148 9.24 14.16 -8.37
CA GLU A 148 10.49 14.76 -7.93
C GLU A 148 11.70 13.86 -8.21
N ILE A 149 11.54 12.55 -8.04
CA ILE A 149 12.65 11.60 -8.16
C ILE A 149 12.89 11.17 -9.62
N PHE A 150 11.82 10.99 -10.41
CA PHE A 150 11.92 10.34 -11.72
C PHE A 150 11.63 11.24 -12.91
N ILE A 151 11.00 12.39 -12.73
CA ILE A 151 10.54 13.23 -13.84
C ILE A 151 11.18 14.62 -13.82
N SER A 152 11.72 15.06 -12.71
CA SER A 152 12.35 16.38 -12.59
C SER A 152 13.66 16.48 -13.36
#